data_d05dafb511cf2484e18dbcafe14d7e3f
#
_entry.id   d05dafb511cf2484e18dbcafe14d7e3f
#
_cell.length_a   1.000
_cell.length_b   1.000
_cell.length_c   1.000
_cell.angle_alpha   90.00
_cell.angle_beta   90.00
_cell.angle_gamma   90.00
#
_symmetry.space_group_name_H-M   'P 1'
#
loop_
_entity.id
_entity.type
_entity.pdbx_description
1 polymer ?
#
loop_
_entity_poly.entity_id
_entity_poly.type
_entity_poly.pdbx_seq_one_letter_code
_entity_poly.pdbx_strand_id
1 'polypeptide(L)'
;MIESDDISEILDDYDRMKLRIGMTASHSALDICDGAIEEGFPTVAYCQKGREKTYSEYFKTVRNQSGRVTRGMVDKAIVLDRFDEVLNPSFQQIMRDRNVVYIPNRSFTSYCGMEQIENDFRVPMFGSRNMLRMEERTEDQDYYWILDKAGLPYPEAIDNPEDIDCLVIVKLHHAEKKLERGFFTCASYSEYQEKSKALLQQGVIDEESLAGARIERYVIGPVFN
;
A
#
# COMPACT_ATOMS: atom_id res chain seq x y z
N MET A 1 17.47 10.31 -6.35
CA MET A 1 16.57 9.16 -6.60
C MET A 1 17.44 7.97 -6.99
N ILE A 2 17.09 6.77 -6.58
CA ILE A 2 17.78 5.54 -7.00
C ILE A 2 17.41 5.26 -8.45
N GLU A 3 18.40 5.13 -9.32
CA GLU A 3 18.22 4.90 -10.75
C GLU A 3 18.13 3.39 -11.06
N SER A 4 17.67 3.08 -12.28
CA SER A 4 17.53 1.68 -12.73
C SER A 4 18.87 0.94 -12.74
N ASP A 5 19.94 1.64 -13.12
CA ASP A 5 21.28 1.08 -13.21
C ASP A 5 21.84 0.69 -11.83
N ASP A 6 21.57 1.50 -10.78
CA ASP A 6 21.93 1.16 -9.39
C ASP A 6 21.32 -0.20 -8.96
N ILE A 7 20.08 -0.44 -9.36
CA ILE A 7 19.39 -1.69 -9.01
C ILE A 7 19.86 -2.85 -9.88
N SER A 8 20.19 -2.58 -11.14
CA SER A 8 20.73 -3.59 -12.05
C SER A 8 22.07 -4.13 -11.55
N GLU A 9 22.99 -3.27 -11.10
CA GLU A 9 24.25 -3.68 -10.47
C GLU A 9 24.02 -4.56 -9.22
N ILE A 10 23.03 -4.23 -8.40
CA ILE A 10 22.69 -5.04 -7.23
C ILE A 10 22.14 -6.41 -7.64
N LEU A 11 21.35 -6.47 -8.72
CA LEU A 11 20.77 -7.72 -9.23
C LEU A 11 21.80 -8.66 -9.85
N ASP A 12 22.95 -8.15 -10.30
CA ASP A 12 24.04 -8.98 -10.83
C ASP A 12 24.63 -9.91 -9.75
N ASP A 13 24.55 -9.51 -8.48
CA ASP A 13 24.98 -10.33 -7.34
C ASP A 13 23.91 -11.34 -6.87
N TYR A 14 22.67 -11.27 -7.43
CA TYR A 14 21.59 -12.16 -7.00
C TYR A 14 21.68 -13.55 -7.65
N ASP A 15 21.57 -14.59 -6.82
CA ASP A 15 21.30 -15.95 -7.29
C ASP A 15 19.82 -16.10 -7.64
N ARG A 16 19.51 -16.06 -8.93
CA ARG A 16 18.12 -16.13 -9.44
C ARG A 16 17.39 -17.41 -9.06
N MET A 17 18.13 -18.48 -8.72
CA MET A 17 17.53 -19.75 -8.26
C MET A 17 17.16 -19.72 -6.77
N LYS A 18 17.56 -18.67 -6.05
CA LYS A 18 17.33 -18.51 -4.59
C LYS A 18 16.54 -17.26 -4.25
N LEU A 19 15.82 -16.70 -5.21
CA LEU A 19 14.97 -15.53 -4.97
C LEU A 19 13.97 -15.80 -3.86
N ARG A 20 13.72 -14.76 -3.08
CA ARG A 20 12.69 -14.72 -2.04
C ARG A 20 11.83 -13.49 -2.20
N ILE A 21 10.56 -13.62 -1.92
CA ILE A 21 9.64 -12.50 -1.92
C ILE A 21 9.56 -11.92 -0.51
N GLY A 22 9.94 -10.64 -0.39
CA GLY A 22 9.86 -9.88 0.87
C GLY A 22 8.75 -8.85 0.85
N MET A 23 8.09 -8.59 1.98
CA MET A 23 7.05 -7.58 2.10
C MET A 23 6.90 -7.07 3.54
N THR A 24 6.36 -5.86 3.69
CA THR A 24 5.88 -5.39 5.01
C THR A 24 4.66 -6.20 5.43
N ALA A 25 4.73 -6.82 6.62
CA ALA A 25 3.72 -7.75 7.14
C ALA A 25 2.49 -7.02 7.68
N SER A 26 1.72 -6.42 6.78
CA SER A 26 0.47 -5.71 7.06
C SER A 26 -0.31 -5.53 5.75
N HIS A 27 -1.55 -5.03 5.81
CA HIS A 27 -2.41 -4.84 4.65
C HIS A 27 -2.51 -6.12 3.81
N SER A 28 -2.22 -6.08 2.51
CA SER A 28 -2.26 -7.20 1.55
C SER A 28 -1.06 -8.17 1.61
N ALA A 29 -0.32 -8.20 2.72
CA ALA A 29 0.87 -9.04 2.83
C ALA A 29 0.59 -10.54 2.69
N LEU A 30 -0.57 -11.02 3.14
CA LEU A 30 -0.94 -12.43 2.98
C LEU A 30 -1.27 -12.76 1.53
N ASP A 31 -1.90 -11.85 0.79
CA ASP A 31 -2.16 -12.04 -0.65
C ASP A 31 -0.84 -12.14 -1.43
N ILE A 32 0.15 -11.29 -1.10
CA ILE A 32 1.50 -11.36 -1.67
C ILE A 32 2.17 -12.71 -1.33
N CYS A 33 2.04 -13.17 -0.08
CA CYS A 33 2.61 -14.45 0.33
C CYS A 33 1.95 -15.63 -0.40
N ASP A 34 0.64 -15.59 -0.58
CA ASP A 34 -0.13 -16.64 -1.25
C ASP A 34 0.31 -16.77 -2.71
N GLY A 35 0.30 -15.67 -3.46
CA GLY A 35 0.77 -15.65 -4.84
C GLY A 35 2.25 -16.06 -4.96
N ALA A 36 3.12 -15.64 -4.04
CA ALA A 36 4.52 -16.05 -4.07
C ALA A 36 4.70 -17.57 -3.88
N ILE A 37 3.93 -18.19 -2.97
CA ILE A 37 3.96 -19.63 -2.73
C ILE A 37 3.41 -20.40 -3.94
N GLU A 38 2.34 -19.91 -4.57
CA GLU A 38 1.78 -20.51 -5.79
C GLU A 38 2.82 -20.54 -6.93
N GLU A 39 3.60 -19.47 -7.06
CA GLU A 39 4.69 -19.36 -8.04
C GLU A 39 6.00 -20.03 -7.58
N GLY A 40 6.02 -20.66 -6.41
CA GLY A 40 7.15 -21.41 -5.88
C GLY A 40 8.25 -20.59 -5.20
N PHE A 41 8.01 -19.31 -4.92
CA PHE A 41 8.97 -18.47 -4.22
C PHE A 41 8.82 -18.56 -2.70
N PRO A 42 9.93 -18.74 -1.96
CA PRO A 42 9.91 -18.60 -0.51
C PRO A 42 9.61 -17.15 -0.09
N THR A 43 8.87 -16.99 1.02
CA THR A 43 8.40 -15.70 1.50
C THR A 43 9.09 -15.24 2.77
N VAL A 44 9.29 -13.92 2.90
CA VAL A 44 9.84 -13.27 4.09
C VAL A 44 8.96 -12.09 4.49
N ALA A 45 8.21 -12.22 5.57
CA ALA A 45 7.35 -11.18 6.10
C ALA A 45 8.09 -10.37 7.19
N TYR A 46 8.22 -9.06 6.99
CA TYR A 46 8.82 -8.14 7.97
C TYR A 46 7.72 -7.59 8.87
N CYS A 47 7.66 -8.09 10.09
CA CYS A 47 6.58 -7.86 11.04
C CYS A 47 6.96 -6.79 12.05
N GLN A 48 6.02 -5.95 12.43
CA GLN A 48 6.18 -5.12 13.62
C GLN A 48 5.87 -5.92 14.87
N LYS A 49 6.68 -5.75 15.90
CA LYS A 49 6.52 -6.35 17.22
C LYS A 49 5.11 -6.14 17.78
N GLY A 50 4.52 -7.21 18.26
CA GLY A 50 3.14 -7.26 18.73
C GLY A 50 2.11 -7.56 17.64
N ARG A 51 2.51 -7.60 16.35
CA ARG A 51 1.65 -7.94 15.19
C ARG A 51 2.12 -9.20 14.46
N GLU A 52 3.20 -9.84 14.95
CA GLU A 52 3.88 -10.94 14.26
C GLU A 52 3.12 -12.25 14.24
N LYS A 53 2.22 -12.52 15.20
CA LYS A 53 1.57 -13.84 15.35
C LYS A 53 0.83 -14.31 14.11
N THR A 54 0.19 -13.41 13.39
CA THR A 54 -0.47 -13.73 12.11
C THR A 54 0.50 -14.43 11.16
N TYR A 55 1.72 -13.92 11.05
CA TYR A 55 2.72 -14.37 10.07
C TYR A 55 3.64 -15.46 10.63
N SER A 56 4.03 -15.37 11.89
CA SER A 56 4.98 -16.30 12.53
C SER A 56 4.34 -17.59 13.05
N GLU A 57 3.04 -17.57 13.30
CA GLU A 57 2.32 -18.71 13.90
C GLU A 57 1.17 -19.19 13.01
N TYR A 58 0.16 -18.32 12.74
CA TYR A 58 -1.09 -18.76 12.09
C TYR A 58 -0.89 -19.11 10.62
N PHE A 59 -0.17 -18.30 9.88
CA PHE A 59 0.10 -18.49 8.44
C PHE A 59 1.52 -18.99 8.13
N LYS A 60 2.24 -19.46 9.14
CA LYS A 60 3.54 -20.09 8.92
C LYS A 60 3.41 -21.32 8.04
N THR A 61 4.29 -21.44 7.03
CA THR A 61 4.32 -22.58 6.12
C THR A 61 4.64 -23.87 6.85
N VAL A 62 3.89 -24.91 6.48
CA VAL A 62 4.20 -26.29 6.81
C VAL A 62 4.46 -27.04 5.50
N ARG A 63 5.59 -27.73 5.43
CA ARG A 63 5.99 -28.49 4.24
C ARG A 63 5.99 -29.98 4.54
N ASN A 64 5.61 -30.78 3.55
CA ASN A 64 5.74 -32.23 3.62
C ASN A 64 7.18 -32.69 3.35
N GLN A 65 7.42 -34.00 3.37
CA GLN A 65 8.73 -34.60 3.14
C GLN A 65 9.31 -34.28 1.74
N SER A 66 8.47 -34.02 0.74
CA SER A 66 8.91 -33.61 -0.61
C SER A 66 9.18 -32.10 -0.72
N GLY A 67 9.04 -31.32 0.36
CA GLY A 67 9.22 -29.87 0.36
C GLY A 67 7.99 -29.08 -0.11
N ARG A 68 6.90 -29.72 -0.49
CA ARG A 68 5.67 -29.06 -0.93
C ARG A 68 4.95 -28.43 0.27
N VAL A 69 4.51 -27.17 0.10
CA VAL A 69 3.67 -26.49 1.11
C VAL A 69 2.33 -27.20 1.23
N THR A 70 1.95 -27.54 2.44
CA THR A 70 0.66 -28.20 2.79
C THR A 70 -0.26 -27.29 3.57
N ARG A 71 0.28 -26.24 4.19
CA ARG A 71 -0.46 -25.23 4.95
C ARG A 71 0.38 -23.98 5.10
N GLY A 72 -0.31 -22.83 5.22
CA GLY A 72 0.31 -21.53 5.42
C GLY A 72 1.01 -21.02 4.17
N MET A 73 1.52 -19.81 4.26
CA MET A 73 2.10 -19.08 3.14
C MET A 73 3.29 -18.20 3.54
N VAL A 74 3.70 -18.20 4.80
CA VAL A 74 4.83 -17.41 5.31
C VAL A 74 5.97 -18.33 5.71
N ASP A 75 7.05 -18.37 4.91
CA ASP A 75 8.21 -19.22 5.23
C ASP A 75 9.03 -18.62 6.38
N LYS A 76 9.18 -17.31 6.41
CA LYS A 76 9.93 -16.61 7.46
C LYS A 76 9.26 -15.31 7.86
N ALA A 77 9.02 -15.15 9.16
CA ALA A 77 8.68 -13.88 9.76
C ALA A 77 9.91 -13.29 10.47
N ILE A 78 10.20 -12.02 10.22
CA ILE A 78 11.28 -11.27 10.89
C ILE A 78 10.62 -10.15 11.66
N VAL A 79 10.83 -10.10 12.97
CA VAL A 79 10.20 -9.14 13.86
C VAL A 79 11.11 -7.93 14.01
N LEU A 80 10.57 -6.76 13.77
CA LEU A 80 11.17 -5.45 13.90
C LEU A 80 10.45 -4.68 15.01
N ASP A 81 11.09 -3.74 15.66
CA ASP A 81 10.40 -2.85 16.60
C ASP A 81 9.47 -1.88 15.83
N ARG A 82 9.90 -1.42 14.64
CA ARG A 82 9.14 -0.55 13.74
C ARG A 82 9.31 -1.00 12.30
N PHE A 83 8.29 -0.76 11.46
CA PHE A 83 8.35 -1.12 10.04
C PHE A 83 9.44 -0.36 9.25
N ASP A 84 9.70 0.90 9.61
CA ASP A 84 10.70 1.74 8.93
C ASP A 84 12.17 1.28 9.13
N GLU A 85 12.41 0.33 10.03
CA GLU A 85 13.74 -0.30 10.17
C GLU A 85 14.19 -1.05 8.90
N VAL A 86 13.26 -1.40 8.00
CA VAL A 86 13.61 -1.97 6.69
C VAL A 86 14.45 -1.01 5.85
N LEU A 87 14.41 0.29 6.16
CA LEU A 87 15.23 1.32 5.50
C LEU A 87 16.69 1.36 6.00
N ASN A 88 16.99 0.74 7.14
CA ASN A 88 18.35 0.72 7.67
C ASN A 88 19.32 0.04 6.67
N PRO A 89 20.44 0.68 6.29
CA PRO A 89 21.35 0.13 5.28
C PRO A 89 21.87 -1.27 5.60
N SER A 90 22.15 -1.54 6.87
CA SER A 90 22.58 -2.88 7.32
C SER A 90 21.49 -3.93 7.16
N PHE A 91 20.23 -3.54 7.39
CA PHE A 91 19.11 -4.44 7.23
C PHE A 91 18.82 -4.72 5.75
N GLN A 92 18.91 -3.69 4.91
CA GLN A 92 18.82 -3.85 3.46
C GLN A 92 19.92 -4.76 2.91
N GLN A 93 21.16 -4.68 3.45
CA GLN A 93 22.22 -5.60 3.07
C GLN A 93 21.84 -7.06 3.39
N ILE A 94 21.26 -7.32 4.56
CA ILE A 94 20.77 -8.66 4.93
C ILE A 94 19.68 -9.14 3.97
N MET A 95 18.82 -8.25 3.47
CA MET A 95 17.83 -8.61 2.46
C MET A 95 18.50 -8.99 1.13
N ARG A 96 19.46 -8.19 0.67
CA ARG A 96 20.22 -8.46 -0.58
C ARG A 96 21.00 -9.77 -0.48
N ASP A 97 21.72 -10.02 0.59
CA ASP A 97 22.47 -11.26 0.82
C ASP A 97 21.57 -12.52 0.79
N ARG A 98 20.27 -12.32 0.98
CA ARG A 98 19.27 -13.38 0.92
C ARG A 98 18.49 -13.42 -0.38
N ASN A 99 18.89 -12.67 -1.38
CA ASN A 99 18.24 -12.56 -2.69
C ASN A 99 16.75 -12.15 -2.57
N VAL A 100 16.45 -11.19 -1.70
CA VAL A 100 15.07 -10.72 -1.51
C VAL A 100 14.71 -9.73 -2.60
N VAL A 101 13.64 -10.02 -3.34
CA VAL A 101 12.91 -9.06 -4.15
C VAL A 101 11.73 -8.57 -3.31
N TYR A 102 11.62 -7.27 -3.13
CA TYR A 102 10.60 -6.68 -2.27
C TYR A 102 9.33 -6.35 -3.07
N ILE A 103 8.19 -6.82 -2.60
CA ILE A 103 6.90 -6.42 -3.16
C ILE A 103 6.30 -5.34 -2.26
N PRO A 104 6.20 -4.09 -2.76
CA PRO A 104 5.63 -3.00 -1.99
C PRO A 104 4.12 -3.21 -1.80
N ASN A 105 3.62 -2.81 -0.65
CA ASN A 105 2.21 -2.73 -0.36
C ASN A 105 1.90 -1.38 0.34
N ARG A 106 0.63 -1.09 0.56
CA ARG A 106 0.20 0.17 1.20
C ARG A 106 0.91 0.46 2.52
N SER A 107 1.17 -0.57 3.32
CA SER A 107 1.86 -0.40 4.61
C SER A 107 3.31 0.03 4.44
N PHE A 108 4.00 -0.45 3.40
CA PHE A 108 5.37 -0.03 3.12
C PHE A 108 5.44 1.47 2.83
N THR A 109 4.59 1.98 1.96
CA THR A 109 4.56 3.41 1.63
C THR A 109 4.15 4.27 2.83
N SER A 110 3.15 3.82 3.60
CA SER A 110 2.63 4.57 4.75
C SER A 110 3.58 4.66 5.94
N TYR A 111 4.43 3.63 6.17
CA TYR A 111 5.35 3.60 7.31
C TYR A 111 6.76 4.05 6.97
N CYS A 112 7.21 3.88 5.72
CA CYS A 112 8.58 4.20 5.32
C CYS A 112 8.71 5.59 4.69
N GLY A 113 7.62 6.16 4.17
CA GLY A 113 7.64 7.43 3.43
C GLY A 113 8.17 7.28 2.00
N MET A 114 7.59 8.05 1.08
CA MET A 114 7.90 7.94 -0.34
C MET A 114 9.32 8.40 -0.67
N GLU A 115 9.74 9.53 -0.08
CA GLU A 115 11.06 10.09 -0.30
C GLU A 115 12.18 9.11 0.09
N GLN A 116 12.04 8.46 1.25
CA GLN A 116 13.01 7.47 1.73
C GLN A 116 13.01 6.20 0.86
N ILE A 117 11.84 5.77 0.39
CA ILE A 117 11.75 4.64 -0.53
C ILE A 117 12.47 4.94 -1.84
N GLU A 118 12.29 6.14 -2.39
CA GLU A 118 12.88 6.55 -3.66
C GLU A 118 14.39 6.79 -3.59
N ASN A 119 14.88 7.29 -2.45
CA ASN A 119 16.28 7.72 -2.33
C ASN A 119 17.15 6.70 -1.58
N ASP A 120 16.61 5.96 -0.62
CA ASP A 120 17.40 5.20 0.35
C ASP A 120 17.17 3.69 0.31
N PHE A 121 16.04 3.22 -0.23
CA PHE A 121 15.72 1.79 -0.23
C PHE A 121 16.36 1.06 -1.42
N ARG A 122 17.56 0.53 -1.23
CA ARG A 122 18.40 -0.14 -2.25
C ARG A 122 18.19 -1.66 -2.32
N VAL A 123 16.99 -2.14 -2.01
CA VAL A 123 16.60 -3.52 -2.27
C VAL A 123 15.81 -3.56 -3.57
N PRO A 124 16.06 -4.53 -4.48
CA PRO A 124 15.27 -4.68 -5.68
C PRO A 124 13.78 -4.82 -5.34
N MET A 125 12.94 -4.05 -6.02
CA MET A 125 11.49 -4.08 -5.85
C MET A 125 10.80 -4.56 -7.10
N PHE A 126 9.69 -5.25 -6.91
CA PHE A 126 8.80 -5.58 -8.01
C PHE A 126 7.98 -4.33 -8.41
N GLY A 127 7.93 -4.06 -9.70
CA GLY A 127 7.26 -2.88 -10.26
C GLY A 127 8.15 -1.63 -10.29
N SER A 128 7.55 -0.50 -10.63
CA SER A 128 8.26 0.77 -10.73
C SER A 128 8.24 1.52 -9.40
N ARG A 129 9.42 1.83 -8.87
CA ARG A 129 9.60 2.61 -7.63
C ARG A 129 8.89 3.95 -7.70
N ASN A 130 9.01 4.66 -8.79
CA ASN A 130 8.47 6.01 -8.97
C ASN A 130 6.95 6.02 -9.12
N MET A 131 6.35 4.89 -9.51
CA MET A 131 4.90 4.79 -9.63
C MET A 131 4.17 4.61 -8.29
N LEU A 132 4.89 4.36 -7.20
CA LEU A 132 4.26 4.27 -5.88
C LEU A 132 3.59 5.59 -5.46
N ARG A 133 4.13 6.75 -5.89
CA ARG A 133 3.52 8.07 -5.64
C ARG A 133 2.17 8.27 -6.31
N MET A 134 1.93 7.58 -7.41
CA MET A 134 0.71 7.78 -8.19
C MET A 134 -0.57 7.32 -7.47
N GLU A 135 -0.43 6.60 -6.36
CA GLU A 135 -1.52 6.31 -5.44
C GLU A 135 -1.91 7.53 -4.58
N GLU A 136 -1.01 8.50 -4.41
CA GLU A 136 -1.24 9.69 -3.60
C GLU A 136 -2.07 10.70 -4.40
N ARG A 137 -3.20 11.15 -3.83
CA ARG A 137 -4.15 12.06 -4.49
C ARG A 137 -3.70 13.52 -4.48
N THR A 138 -2.55 13.81 -3.91
CA THR A 138 -1.96 15.15 -3.80
C THR A 138 -0.89 15.43 -4.85
N GLU A 139 -0.58 14.44 -5.68
CA GLU A 139 0.44 14.58 -6.73
C GLU A 139 -0.18 15.08 -8.04
N ASP A 140 0.53 15.94 -8.77
CA ASP A 140 0.08 16.49 -10.06
C ASP A 140 -0.15 15.39 -11.13
N GLN A 141 0.58 14.26 -11.01
CA GLN A 141 0.47 13.11 -11.88
C GLN A 141 0.01 11.89 -11.07
N ASP A 142 -1.17 12.01 -10.49
CA ASP A 142 -1.78 10.98 -9.67
C ASP A 142 -2.45 9.88 -10.50
N TYR A 143 -3.16 9.01 -9.81
CA TYR A 143 -3.92 7.91 -10.41
C TYR A 143 -4.96 8.40 -11.45
N TYR A 144 -5.62 9.53 -11.21
CA TYR A 144 -6.62 10.08 -12.16
C TYR A 144 -5.95 10.60 -13.42
N TRP A 145 -4.78 11.22 -13.30
CA TRP A 145 -3.98 11.65 -14.44
C TRP A 145 -3.59 10.45 -15.34
N ILE A 146 -3.24 9.29 -14.76
CA ILE A 146 -2.95 8.08 -15.54
C ILE A 146 -4.21 7.61 -16.28
N LEU A 147 -5.36 7.55 -15.59
CA LEU A 147 -6.62 7.12 -16.21
C LEU A 147 -7.01 8.03 -17.38
N ASP A 148 -6.85 9.34 -17.21
CA ASP A 148 -7.10 10.31 -18.27
C ASP A 148 -6.18 10.08 -19.47
N LYS A 149 -4.88 9.94 -19.24
CA LYS A 149 -3.88 9.65 -20.30
C LYS A 149 -4.14 8.32 -21.00
N ALA A 150 -4.66 7.34 -20.29
CA ALA A 150 -5.01 6.03 -20.85
C ALA A 150 -6.38 6.05 -21.58
N GLY A 151 -7.15 7.14 -21.50
CA GLY A 151 -8.51 7.21 -22.04
C GLY A 151 -9.49 6.28 -21.33
N LEU A 152 -9.21 5.94 -20.08
CA LEU A 152 -10.05 5.07 -19.26
C LEU A 152 -11.09 5.91 -18.49
N PRO A 153 -12.34 5.44 -18.38
CA PRO A 153 -13.35 6.16 -17.61
C PRO A 153 -13.06 6.11 -16.11
N TYR A 154 -13.30 7.21 -15.43
CA TYR A 154 -13.27 7.33 -13.97
C TYR A 154 -14.42 8.23 -13.49
N PRO A 155 -14.77 8.20 -12.19
CA PRO A 155 -15.87 9.00 -11.68
C PRO A 155 -15.64 10.49 -11.91
N GLU A 156 -16.69 11.18 -12.41
CA GLU A 156 -16.68 12.62 -12.62
C GLU A 156 -16.49 13.36 -11.29
N ALA A 157 -15.54 14.28 -11.24
CA ALA A 157 -15.31 15.13 -10.08
C ALA A 157 -16.34 16.28 -10.05
N ILE A 158 -16.73 16.69 -8.86
CA ILE A 158 -17.56 17.87 -8.60
C ILE A 158 -16.70 18.87 -7.85
N ASP A 159 -16.41 20.00 -8.49
CA ASP A 159 -15.47 20.99 -7.95
C ASP A 159 -16.04 21.77 -6.76
N ASN A 160 -17.35 22.07 -6.79
CA ASN A 160 -17.99 22.82 -5.72
C ASN A 160 -19.05 21.94 -5.03
N PRO A 161 -19.03 21.86 -3.69
CA PRO A 161 -20.05 21.11 -2.95
C PRO A 161 -21.48 21.58 -3.20
N GLU A 162 -21.66 22.85 -3.56
CA GLU A 162 -22.98 23.45 -3.90
C GLU A 162 -23.60 22.84 -5.14
N ASP A 163 -22.78 22.25 -6.04
CA ASP A 163 -23.21 21.62 -7.27
C ASP A 163 -23.64 20.15 -7.10
N ILE A 164 -23.67 19.64 -5.87
CA ILE A 164 -24.06 18.25 -5.58
C ILE A 164 -25.56 18.07 -5.85
N ASP A 165 -25.88 17.41 -6.95
CA ASP A 165 -27.25 17.10 -7.42
C ASP A 165 -27.58 15.60 -7.47
N CYS A 166 -26.61 14.75 -7.10
CA CYS A 166 -26.71 13.29 -7.16
C CYS A 166 -25.91 12.66 -6.01
N LEU A 167 -25.99 11.34 -5.88
CA LEU A 167 -25.17 10.62 -4.91
C LEU A 167 -23.68 10.76 -5.26
N VAL A 168 -22.91 11.25 -4.30
CA VAL A 168 -21.47 11.46 -4.40
C VAL A 168 -20.72 10.76 -3.26
N ILE A 169 -19.43 10.53 -3.46
CA ILE A 169 -18.47 10.16 -2.43
C ILE A 169 -17.49 11.32 -2.22
N VAL A 170 -17.33 11.74 -0.97
CA VAL A 170 -16.38 12.76 -0.55
C VAL A 170 -15.16 12.05 0.02
N LYS A 171 -14.04 12.09 -0.68
CA LYS A 171 -12.77 11.42 -0.33
C LYS A 171 -11.82 12.42 0.33
N LEU A 172 -11.50 12.20 1.58
CA LEU A 172 -10.61 13.05 2.37
C LEU A 172 -9.14 12.67 2.12
N HIS A 173 -8.24 13.65 2.02
CA HIS A 173 -6.81 13.39 1.79
C HIS A 173 -6.11 12.83 3.03
N HIS A 174 -6.42 13.37 4.20
CA HIS A 174 -5.84 12.97 5.48
C HIS A 174 -6.95 12.75 6.49
N ALA A 175 -7.45 11.52 6.59
CA ALA A 175 -8.26 11.16 7.73
C ALA A 175 -7.32 10.76 8.87
N GLU A 176 -7.37 11.49 10.01
CA GLU A 176 -6.74 11.02 11.22
C GLU A 176 -7.21 9.60 11.54
N LYS A 177 -6.37 8.82 12.23
CA LYS A 177 -6.49 7.36 12.52
C LYS A 177 -7.85 6.87 13.05
N LYS A 178 -8.86 7.73 13.20
CA LYS A 178 -10.18 7.42 13.71
C LYS A 178 -11.23 7.11 12.64
N LEU A 179 -10.98 7.44 11.37
CA LEU A 179 -11.84 7.02 10.27
C LEU A 179 -11.21 5.81 9.61
N GLU A 180 -11.83 4.66 9.72
CA GLU A 180 -11.44 3.41 9.05
C GLU A 180 -11.38 3.58 7.52
N ARG A 181 -12.14 4.56 7.00
CA ARG A 181 -12.19 4.93 5.59
C ARG A 181 -12.33 6.43 5.49
N GLY A 182 -11.33 7.13 4.97
CA GLY A 182 -11.34 8.58 4.80
C GLY A 182 -12.35 9.08 3.76
N PHE A 183 -13.64 8.69 3.90
CA PHE A 183 -14.69 9.16 3.02
C PHE A 183 -16.09 9.12 3.68
N PHE A 184 -17.01 9.94 3.15
CA PHE A 184 -18.44 9.85 3.41
C PHE A 184 -19.23 10.06 2.09
N THR A 185 -20.52 9.72 2.09
CA THR A 185 -21.40 9.91 0.94
C THR A 185 -22.49 10.89 1.25
N CYS A 186 -22.95 11.65 0.25
CA CYS A 186 -24.11 12.55 0.34
C CYS A 186 -24.75 12.68 -1.03
N ALA A 187 -26.01 13.13 -1.08
CA ALA A 187 -26.77 13.28 -2.33
C ALA A 187 -27.25 14.72 -2.56
N SER A 188 -26.87 15.65 -1.70
CA SER A 188 -27.19 17.08 -1.82
C SER A 188 -26.21 17.93 -1.02
N TYR A 189 -26.13 19.21 -1.33
CA TYR A 189 -25.34 20.17 -0.55
C TYR A 189 -25.76 20.24 0.92
N SER A 190 -27.07 20.16 1.20
CA SER A 190 -27.56 20.13 2.59
C SER A 190 -27.03 18.95 3.38
N GLU A 191 -27.05 17.74 2.78
CA GLU A 191 -26.48 16.55 3.41
C GLU A 191 -24.95 16.66 3.58
N TYR A 192 -24.26 17.24 2.58
CA TYR A 192 -22.82 17.50 2.67
C TYR A 192 -22.51 18.38 3.88
N GLN A 193 -23.24 19.51 4.05
CA GLN A 193 -23.04 20.41 5.18
C GLN A 193 -23.32 19.73 6.52
N GLU A 194 -24.41 18.98 6.63
CA GLU A 194 -24.79 18.27 7.86
C GLU A 194 -23.72 17.26 8.26
N LYS A 195 -23.30 16.40 7.33
CA LYS A 195 -22.32 15.34 7.58
C LYS A 195 -20.93 15.90 7.86
N SER A 196 -20.47 16.89 7.09
CA SER A 196 -19.19 17.56 7.33
C SER A 196 -19.13 18.20 8.70
N LYS A 197 -20.19 18.95 9.08
CA LYS A 197 -20.28 19.58 10.39
C LYS A 197 -20.28 18.55 11.54
N ALA A 198 -20.99 17.45 11.37
CA ALA A 198 -21.02 16.38 12.38
C ALA A 198 -19.63 15.74 12.56
N LEU A 199 -18.91 15.47 11.46
CA LEU A 199 -17.58 14.87 11.50
C LEU A 199 -16.54 15.84 12.12
N LEU A 200 -16.61 17.14 11.79
CA LEU A 200 -15.77 18.18 12.39
C LEU A 200 -16.02 18.29 13.91
N GLN A 201 -17.29 18.32 14.34
CA GLN A 201 -17.66 18.41 15.77
C GLN A 201 -17.21 17.19 16.57
N GLN A 202 -17.17 16.01 15.95
CA GLN A 202 -16.68 14.77 16.56
C GLN A 202 -15.14 14.69 16.58
N GLY A 203 -14.43 15.64 15.94
CA GLY A 203 -12.98 15.63 15.81
C GLY A 203 -12.48 14.42 14.99
N VAL A 204 -13.31 13.95 14.05
CA VAL A 204 -12.99 12.83 13.16
C VAL A 204 -12.22 13.34 11.94
N ILE A 205 -12.52 14.56 11.51
CA ILE A 205 -11.83 15.28 10.42
C ILE A 205 -11.53 16.69 10.89
N ASP A 206 -10.61 17.38 10.21
CA ASP A 206 -10.33 18.79 10.34
C ASP A 206 -10.76 19.59 9.10
N GLU A 207 -10.73 20.91 9.19
CA GLU A 207 -11.12 21.80 8.10
C GLU A 207 -10.16 21.68 6.89
N GLU A 208 -8.88 21.40 7.11
CA GLU A 208 -7.88 21.24 6.08
C GLU A 208 -8.15 19.98 5.26
N SER A 209 -8.42 18.86 5.94
CA SER A 209 -8.81 17.59 5.27
C SER A 209 -10.08 17.74 4.44
N LEU A 210 -11.04 18.55 4.94
CA LEU A 210 -12.28 18.79 4.21
C LEU A 210 -12.08 19.72 3.01
N ALA A 211 -11.26 20.78 3.16
CA ALA A 211 -10.95 21.70 2.07
C ALA A 211 -10.18 21.03 0.92
N GLY A 212 -9.32 20.05 1.25
CA GLY A 212 -8.61 19.23 0.26
C GLY A 212 -9.40 18.03 -0.26
N ALA A 213 -10.65 17.83 0.18
CA ALA A 213 -11.42 16.65 -0.18
C ALA A 213 -11.79 16.64 -1.67
N ARG A 214 -11.69 15.46 -2.30
CA ARG A 214 -12.19 15.23 -3.65
C ARG A 214 -13.61 14.71 -3.60
N ILE A 215 -14.52 15.38 -4.28
CA ILE A 215 -15.93 14.99 -4.42
C ILE A 215 -16.10 14.33 -5.79
N GLU A 216 -16.69 13.14 -5.83
CA GLU A 216 -16.90 12.39 -7.07
C GLU A 216 -18.31 11.81 -7.12
N ARG A 217 -18.87 11.71 -8.32
CA ARG A 217 -20.12 10.97 -8.55
C ARG A 217 -19.95 9.53 -8.07
N TYR A 218 -20.89 9.04 -7.29
CA TYR A 218 -20.85 7.67 -6.78
C TYR A 218 -21.20 6.67 -7.90
N VAL A 219 -20.27 5.78 -8.22
CA VAL A 219 -20.51 4.72 -9.21
C VAL A 219 -21.25 3.57 -8.54
N ILE A 220 -22.46 3.30 -8.98
CA ILE A 220 -23.28 2.19 -8.53
C ILE A 220 -23.01 0.99 -9.42
N GLY A 221 -22.55 -0.11 -8.84
CA GLY A 221 -22.25 -1.34 -9.56
C GLY A 221 -21.78 -2.46 -8.64
N PRO A 222 -21.51 -3.66 -9.17
CA PRO A 222 -20.91 -4.72 -8.39
C PRO A 222 -19.49 -4.31 -7.94
N VAL A 223 -19.17 -4.64 -6.70
CA VAL A 223 -17.81 -4.46 -6.16
C VAL A 223 -17.00 -5.68 -6.53
N PHE A 224 -15.88 -5.45 -7.21
CA PHE A 224 -14.86 -6.48 -7.47
C PHE A 224 -13.64 -6.20 -6.59
N ASN A 225 -13.20 -7.21 -5.87
CA ASN A 225 -11.97 -7.21 -5.09
C ASN A 225 -10.94 -8.12 -5.76
#